data_3ca4b5c68e2396ca650013db72bb10dd
#
_entry.id   3ca4b5c68e2396ca650013db72bb10dd
#
_cell.length_a   1.000
_cell.length_b   1.000
_cell.length_c   1.000
_cell.angle_alpha   90.00
_cell.angle_beta   90.00
_cell.angle_gamma   90.00
#
_symmetry.space_group_name_H-M   'P 1'
#
loop_
_entity.id
_entity.type
_entity.pdbx_description
1 polymer ?
#
loop_
_entity_poly.entity_id
_entity_poly.type
_entity_poly.pdbx_seq_one_letter_code
_entity_poly.pdbx_strand_id
1 'polypeptide(L)'
;LSRRLKLIVLLPALWTAVELIRGVEPFGFGWLSVGYAYSSDFFGAWAPIAGVYGVGLVVVLTVGFAVELLFPQEDKKPWVKTLDAIAVGALVLGTLALNDVSFGERGSKLEVRVVQADLPVTMAYDPIAASERIDRVVAMSRRAALGSRLDLIVWPESTIAQPLRDGFDGPALAAIDTAKATGAAVAFNSFYREAPARYYNVLWLAADDARPAQLAYRKHHLVPFGEYVPLGFRWFVDALGIPMADQTPGPVGGTPFAVADVAAAGSICYENMFGEELRAAWSKGNPGFVLNTANLGWFTDAVLPQFTAMSAMRARETARPFLQAVQNAHSALIGPDGQIQRMAGKGAQNLDLTMTTMTGEATPFVRFGHWPVIALVLVLLAAAGWQSRNAARKRTATN
;
A
#
# COMPACT_ATOMS: atom_id res chain seq x y z
N LEU A 1 1.87 -36.72 -10.94
CA LEU A 1 2.99 -35.77 -10.97
C LEU A 1 4.12 -36.28 -10.09
N SER A 2 5.38 -36.12 -10.55
CA SER A 2 6.58 -36.37 -9.72
C SER A 2 6.64 -35.38 -8.56
N ARG A 3 7.38 -35.72 -7.48
CA ARG A 3 7.62 -34.83 -6.34
C ARG A 3 8.21 -33.49 -6.80
N ARG A 4 9.20 -33.53 -7.68
CA ARG A 4 9.83 -32.35 -8.25
C ARG A 4 8.82 -31.40 -8.91
N LEU A 5 7.93 -31.92 -9.78
CA LEU A 5 6.90 -31.09 -10.41
C LEU A 5 5.90 -30.50 -9.42
N LYS A 6 5.60 -31.23 -8.35
CA LYS A 6 4.75 -30.69 -7.27
C LYS A 6 5.43 -29.51 -6.59
N LEU A 7 6.74 -29.58 -6.31
CA LEU A 7 7.46 -28.55 -5.55
C LEU A 7 7.84 -27.32 -6.38
N ILE A 8 8.22 -27.50 -7.67
CA ILE A 8 8.73 -26.39 -8.49
C ILE A 8 7.74 -25.83 -9.51
N VAL A 9 6.59 -26.49 -9.71
CA VAL A 9 5.57 -26.02 -10.65
C VAL A 9 4.23 -25.87 -9.95
N LEU A 10 3.68 -26.97 -9.41
CA LEU A 10 2.31 -26.97 -8.93
C LEU A 10 2.14 -26.13 -7.66
N LEU A 11 3.01 -26.31 -6.66
CA LEU A 11 2.91 -25.60 -5.38
C LEU A 11 3.09 -24.08 -5.56
N PRO A 12 4.14 -23.58 -6.25
CA PRO A 12 4.28 -22.13 -6.49
C PRO A 12 3.09 -21.55 -7.26
N ALA A 13 2.62 -22.26 -8.30
CA ALA A 13 1.48 -21.79 -9.09
C ALA A 13 0.17 -21.74 -8.30
N LEU A 14 -0.15 -22.80 -7.54
CA LEU A 14 -1.37 -22.83 -6.71
C LEU A 14 -1.29 -21.81 -5.57
N TRP A 15 -0.15 -21.71 -4.91
CA TRP A 15 0.04 -20.73 -3.82
C TRP A 15 -0.24 -19.32 -4.32
N THR A 16 0.45 -18.94 -5.42
CA THR A 16 0.29 -17.59 -6.00
C THR A 16 -1.13 -17.37 -6.54
N ALA A 17 -1.76 -18.39 -7.13
CA ALA A 17 -3.15 -18.30 -7.58
C ALA A 17 -4.11 -18.04 -6.41
N VAL A 18 -3.94 -18.71 -5.28
CA VAL A 18 -4.75 -18.50 -4.08
C VAL A 18 -4.54 -17.08 -3.51
N GLU A 19 -3.30 -16.60 -3.47
CA GLU A 19 -3.02 -15.23 -3.02
C GLU A 19 -3.64 -14.18 -3.96
N LEU A 20 -3.54 -14.38 -5.28
CA LEU A 20 -4.17 -13.51 -6.28
C LEU A 20 -5.69 -13.47 -6.12
N ILE A 21 -6.34 -14.63 -6.00
CA ILE A 21 -7.80 -14.72 -5.83
C ILE A 21 -8.24 -14.05 -4.52
N ARG A 22 -7.50 -14.28 -3.43
CA ARG A 22 -7.80 -13.68 -2.14
C ARG A 22 -7.64 -12.15 -2.15
N GLY A 23 -6.70 -11.63 -2.94
CA GLY A 23 -6.38 -10.20 -3.02
C GLY A 23 -7.29 -9.37 -3.91
N VAL A 24 -8.24 -10.00 -4.65
CA VAL A 24 -9.18 -9.31 -5.52
C VAL A 24 -10.63 -9.43 -5.02
N GLU A 25 -11.48 -8.51 -5.46
CA GLU A 25 -12.92 -8.60 -5.18
C GLU A 25 -13.51 -9.94 -5.67
N PRO A 26 -14.49 -10.52 -4.92
CA PRO A 26 -15.16 -9.98 -3.74
C PRO A 26 -14.43 -10.24 -2.40
N PHE A 27 -13.28 -10.92 -2.41
CA PHE A 27 -12.56 -11.25 -1.17
C PHE A 27 -11.75 -10.06 -0.65
N GLY A 28 -11.05 -9.33 -1.55
CA GLY A 28 -10.37 -8.07 -1.28
C GLY A 28 -9.42 -8.08 -0.06
N PHE A 29 -8.83 -9.23 0.29
CA PHE A 29 -8.00 -9.39 1.48
C PHE A 29 -6.61 -9.95 1.14
N GLY A 30 -5.76 -9.10 0.57
CA GLY A 30 -4.37 -9.41 0.23
C GLY A 30 -3.42 -9.50 1.44
N TRP A 31 -3.89 -9.25 2.66
CA TRP A 31 -3.09 -9.31 3.88
C TRP A 31 -2.40 -10.66 4.03
N LEU A 32 -1.21 -10.69 4.60
CA LEU A 32 -0.39 -11.88 4.79
C LEU A 32 0.06 -12.58 3.50
N SER A 33 0.05 -11.91 2.33
CA SER A 33 0.73 -12.46 1.16
C SER A 33 2.23 -12.56 1.41
N VAL A 34 2.84 -13.67 0.99
CA VAL A 34 4.26 -13.98 1.26
C VAL A 34 5.20 -12.85 0.84
N GLY A 35 4.89 -12.17 -0.27
CA GLY A 35 5.70 -11.06 -0.75
C GLY A 35 5.88 -9.93 0.25
N TYR A 36 4.91 -9.67 1.14
CA TYR A 36 5.05 -8.61 2.15
C TYR A 36 6.15 -8.84 3.16
N ALA A 37 6.49 -10.11 3.47
CA ALA A 37 7.60 -10.44 4.36
C ALA A 37 8.97 -10.00 3.82
N TYR A 38 9.02 -9.69 2.51
CA TYR A 38 10.25 -9.30 1.80
C TYR A 38 10.21 -7.87 1.28
N SER A 39 9.28 -7.04 1.73
CA SER A 39 9.09 -5.67 1.26
C SER A 39 10.34 -4.79 1.39
N SER A 40 11.14 -4.99 2.44
CA SER A 40 12.40 -4.27 2.69
C SER A 40 13.64 -5.17 2.53
N ASP A 41 13.46 -6.42 2.12
CA ASP A 41 14.52 -7.42 2.05
C ASP A 41 14.91 -7.78 0.62
N PHE A 42 15.84 -8.73 0.51
CA PHE A 42 16.47 -9.21 -0.70
C PHE A 42 15.49 -9.48 -1.86
N PHE A 43 14.50 -10.36 -1.65
CA PHE A 43 13.55 -10.73 -2.70
C PHE A 43 12.59 -9.60 -3.10
N GLY A 44 12.45 -8.57 -2.28
CA GLY A 44 11.65 -7.40 -2.62
C GLY A 44 12.13 -6.65 -3.88
N ALA A 45 13.37 -6.89 -4.35
CA ALA A 45 13.90 -6.38 -5.61
C ALA A 45 13.03 -6.73 -6.83
N TRP A 46 12.21 -7.77 -6.77
CA TRP A 46 11.26 -8.14 -7.81
C TRP A 46 9.97 -7.32 -7.82
N ALA A 47 9.72 -6.55 -6.76
CA ALA A 47 8.47 -5.79 -6.63
C ALA A 47 8.23 -4.78 -7.76
N PRO A 48 9.23 -3.99 -8.24
CA PRO A 48 9.04 -3.06 -9.36
C PRO A 48 8.68 -3.76 -10.68
N ILE A 49 8.97 -5.06 -10.80
CA ILE A 49 8.69 -5.84 -12.02
C ILE A 49 7.36 -6.59 -11.92
N ALA A 50 7.09 -7.24 -10.79
CA ALA A 50 6.04 -8.25 -10.69
C ALA A 50 5.09 -8.06 -9.49
N GLY A 51 5.28 -7.00 -8.70
CA GLY A 51 4.47 -6.70 -7.53
C GLY A 51 4.59 -7.74 -6.42
N VAL A 52 3.78 -7.57 -5.38
CA VAL A 52 3.81 -8.43 -4.18
C VAL A 52 3.66 -9.92 -4.48
N TYR A 53 2.77 -10.28 -5.41
CA TYR A 53 2.53 -11.70 -5.76
C TYR A 53 3.67 -12.28 -6.58
N GLY A 54 4.36 -11.47 -7.40
CA GLY A 54 5.57 -11.88 -8.10
C GLY A 54 6.73 -12.12 -7.14
N VAL A 55 6.90 -11.28 -6.13
CA VAL A 55 7.86 -11.51 -5.04
C VAL A 55 7.56 -12.84 -4.33
N GLY A 56 6.30 -13.08 -3.95
CA GLY A 56 5.86 -14.34 -3.35
C GLY A 56 6.15 -15.55 -4.23
N LEU A 57 5.84 -15.46 -5.53
CA LEU A 57 6.14 -16.52 -6.50
C LEU A 57 7.63 -16.86 -6.57
N VAL A 58 8.51 -15.84 -6.66
CA VAL A 58 9.97 -16.04 -6.70
C VAL A 58 10.46 -16.70 -5.43
N VAL A 59 9.97 -16.30 -4.27
CA VAL A 59 10.31 -16.93 -2.97
C VAL A 59 9.92 -18.39 -2.96
N VAL A 60 8.66 -18.73 -3.29
CA VAL A 60 8.17 -20.11 -3.25
C VAL A 60 8.90 -20.99 -4.28
N LEU A 61 9.20 -20.45 -5.48
CA LEU A 61 10.04 -21.12 -6.48
C LEU A 61 11.43 -21.41 -5.95
N THR A 62 12.09 -20.41 -5.36
CA THR A 62 13.45 -20.56 -4.79
C THR A 62 13.46 -21.65 -3.72
N VAL A 63 12.48 -21.65 -2.82
CA VAL A 63 12.34 -22.68 -1.78
C VAL A 63 12.11 -24.05 -2.43
N GLY A 64 11.22 -24.15 -3.43
CA GLY A 64 10.95 -25.41 -4.14
C GLY A 64 12.19 -26.04 -4.76
N PHE A 65 13.00 -25.23 -5.47
CA PHE A 65 14.28 -25.67 -6.03
C PHE A 65 15.32 -26.01 -4.97
N ALA A 66 15.42 -25.21 -3.91
CA ALA A 66 16.32 -25.47 -2.79
C ALA A 66 16.00 -26.80 -2.08
N VAL A 67 14.71 -27.07 -1.84
CA VAL A 67 14.28 -28.36 -1.26
C VAL A 67 14.66 -29.53 -2.16
N GLU A 68 14.48 -29.41 -3.48
CA GLU A 68 14.90 -30.46 -4.43
C GLU A 68 16.41 -30.64 -4.50
N LEU A 69 17.18 -29.60 -4.27
CA LEU A 69 18.65 -29.63 -4.24
C LEU A 69 19.18 -30.26 -2.95
N LEU A 70 18.65 -29.83 -1.79
CA LEU A 70 19.13 -30.24 -0.47
C LEU A 70 18.64 -31.65 -0.07
N PHE A 71 17.43 -32.04 -0.53
CA PHE A 71 16.80 -33.32 -0.23
C PHE A 71 16.45 -34.07 -1.53
N PRO A 72 17.45 -34.45 -2.35
CA PRO A 72 17.19 -35.09 -3.63
C PRO A 72 16.64 -36.51 -3.44
N GLN A 73 15.81 -36.96 -4.38
CA GLN A 73 15.42 -38.36 -4.46
C GLN A 73 16.63 -39.25 -4.81
N GLU A 74 16.69 -40.48 -4.31
CA GLU A 74 17.85 -41.35 -4.49
C GLU A 74 18.18 -41.67 -5.95
N ASP A 75 17.15 -41.81 -6.79
CA ASP A 75 17.25 -42.12 -8.23
C ASP A 75 17.43 -40.86 -9.10
N LYS A 76 17.63 -39.69 -8.50
CA LYS A 76 17.74 -38.39 -9.21
C LYS A 76 19.06 -38.30 -10.01
N LYS A 77 18.91 -38.17 -11.33
CA LYS A 77 20.04 -38.03 -12.26
C LYS A 77 20.90 -36.79 -11.92
N PRO A 78 22.23 -36.88 -12.00
CA PRO A 78 23.14 -35.76 -11.64
C PRO A 78 22.81 -34.46 -12.37
N TRP A 79 22.52 -34.51 -13.67
CA TRP A 79 22.18 -33.30 -14.45
C TRP A 79 20.94 -32.57 -13.96
N VAL A 80 19.98 -33.27 -13.32
CA VAL A 80 18.78 -32.64 -12.74
C VAL A 80 19.16 -31.84 -11.50
N LYS A 81 20.09 -32.34 -10.66
CA LYS A 81 20.64 -31.59 -9.53
C LYS A 81 21.38 -30.34 -10.01
N THR A 82 22.12 -30.44 -11.09
CA THR A 82 22.82 -29.29 -11.71
C THR A 82 21.82 -28.25 -12.20
N LEU A 83 20.71 -28.65 -12.84
CA LEU A 83 19.67 -27.71 -13.27
C LEU A 83 18.99 -27.00 -12.09
N ASP A 84 18.72 -27.71 -10.99
CA ASP A 84 18.13 -27.10 -9.81
C ASP A 84 19.11 -26.09 -9.16
N ALA A 85 20.41 -26.41 -9.11
CA ALA A 85 21.42 -25.49 -8.63
C ALA A 85 21.54 -24.24 -9.52
N ILE A 86 21.50 -24.42 -10.83
CA ILE A 86 21.48 -23.30 -11.80
C ILE A 86 20.22 -22.45 -11.60
N ALA A 87 19.06 -23.05 -11.39
CA ALA A 87 17.82 -22.31 -11.17
C ALA A 87 17.86 -21.48 -9.89
N VAL A 88 18.33 -22.04 -8.77
CA VAL A 88 18.55 -21.29 -7.53
C VAL A 88 19.55 -20.15 -7.75
N GLY A 89 20.69 -20.48 -8.40
CA GLY A 89 21.72 -19.48 -8.72
C GLY A 89 21.17 -18.34 -9.59
N ALA A 90 20.37 -18.65 -10.61
CA ALA A 90 19.75 -17.65 -11.49
C ALA A 90 18.74 -16.76 -10.75
N LEU A 91 17.92 -17.32 -9.85
CA LEU A 91 16.99 -16.53 -9.04
C LEU A 91 17.73 -15.62 -8.06
N VAL A 92 18.79 -16.12 -7.40
CA VAL A 92 19.62 -15.34 -6.48
C VAL A 92 20.38 -14.24 -7.22
N LEU A 93 21.07 -14.58 -8.31
CA LEU A 93 21.83 -13.60 -9.11
C LEU A 93 20.92 -12.58 -9.79
N GLY A 94 19.75 -13.01 -10.27
CA GLY A 94 18.73 -12.10 -10.79
C GLY A 94 18.24 -11.11 -9.73
N THR A 95 18.04 -11.58 -8.49
CA THR A 95 17.66 -10.72 -7.38
C THR A 95 18.77 -9.73 -7.03
N LEU A 96 20.04 -10.17 -7.00
CA LEU A 96 21.19 -9.28 -6.79
C LEU A 96 21.26 -8.21 -7.88
N ALA A 97 21.14 -8.60 -9.14
CA ALA A 97 21.16 -7.65 -10.26
C ALA A 97 20.03 -6.63 -10.18
N LEU A 98 18.83 -7.04 -9.76
CA LEU A 98 17.69 -6.15 -9.63
C LEU A 98 17.79 -5.19 -8.45
N ASN A 99 18.51 -5.54 -7.38
CA ASN A 99 18.75 -4.62 -6.27
C ASN A 99 19.59 -3.40 -6.68
N ASP A 100 20.39 -3.52 -7.74
CA ASP A 100 21.22 -2.44 -8.28
C ASP A 100 20.49 -1.60 -9.35
N VAL A 101 19.27 -2.02 -9.76
CA VAL A 101 18.49 -1.30 -10.78
C VAL A 101 17.68 -0.16 -10.15
N SER A 102 17.94 1.06 -10.60
CA SER A 102 17.08 2.21 -10.29
C SER A 102 15.97 2.34 -11.32
N PHE A 103 14.71 2.34 -10.87
CA PHE A 103 13.52 2.54 -11.71
C PHE A 103 13.05 4.01 -11.74
N GLY A 104 13.89 4.95 -11.38
CA GLY A 104 13.57 6.38 -11.41
C GLY A 104 14.79 7.22 -11.09
N GLU A 105 14.62 8.51 -11.24
CA GLU A 105 15.63 9.52 -10.96
C GLU A 105 15.22 10.35 -9.74
N ARG A 106 16.18 10.90 -9.02
CA ARG A 106 15.90 11.78 -7.88
C ARG A 106 15.34 13.11 -8.40
N GLY A 107 14.17 13.48 -7.86
CA GLY A 107 13.51 14.76 -8.11
C GLY A 107 13.86 15.82 -7.06
N SER A 108 12.96 16.79 -6.89
CA SER A 108 13.08 17.84 -5.89
C SER A 108 12.98 17.29 -4.47
N LYS A 109 13.44 18.07 -3.51
CA LYS A 109 13.31 17.78 -2.08
C LYS A 109 12.15 18.57 -1.52
N LEU A 110 11.36 17.95 -0.66
CA LEU A 110 10.29 18.57 0.10
C LEU A 110 10.61 18.48 1.59
N GLU A 111 10.48 19.59 2.29
CA GLU A 111 10.54 19.65 3.75
C GLU A 111 9.15 19.35 4.31
N VAL A 112 9.02 18.24 5.02
CA VAL A 112 7.73 17.69 5.41
C VAL A 112 7.64 17.53 6.93
N ARG A 113 6.48 17.89 7.48
CA ARG A 113 6.10 17.57 8.85
C ARG A 113 4.91 16.62 8.86
N VAL A 114 5.05 15.46 9.47
CA VAL A 114 3.92 14.61 9.82
C VAL A 114 3.55 14.85 11.27
N VAL A 115 2.29 15.22 11.52
CA VAL A 115 1.77 15.49 12.87
C VAL A 115 1.14 14.23 13.43
N GLN A 116 1.89 13.45 14.19
CA GLN A 116 1.38 12.29 14.91
C GLN A 116 0.83 12.75 16.27
N ALA A 117 -0.47 13.00 16.36
CA ALA A 117 -1.08 13.57 17.56
C ALA A 117 -1.45 12.52 18.62
N ASP A 118 -1.45 11.24 18.27
CA ASP A 118 -1.74 10.09 19.14
C ASP A 118 -3.06 10.24 19.91
N LEU A 119 -4.12 10.49 19.15
CA LEU A 119 -5.45 10.78 19.68
C LEU A 119 -6.26 9.47 19.84
N PRO A 120 -6.91 9.24 20.99
CA PRO A 120 -7.76 8.08 21.17
C PRO A 120 -8.86 8.00 20.10
N VAL A 121 -9.13 6.79 19.59
CA VAL A 121 -10.17 6.55 18.57
C VAL A 121 -11.54 7.00 19.06
N THR A 122 -11.83 6.79 20.34
CA THR A 122 -13.10 7.20 20.98
C THR A 122 -13.36 8.71 20.87
N MET A 123 -12.32 9.54 20.84
CA MET A 123 -12.46 10.98 20.65
C MET A 123 -12.88 11.35 19.22
N ALA A 124 -12.80 10.44 18.25
CA ALA A 124 -13.14 10.75 16.86
C ALA A 124 -14.60 11.15 16.66
N TYR A 125 -15.48 10.59 17.46
CA TYR A 125 -16.92 10.76 17.34
C TYR A 125 -17.54 11.64 18.43
N ASP A 126 -16.74 12.16 19.36
CA ASP A 126 -17.18 13.08 20.39
C ASP A 126 -17.08 14.53 19.87
N PRO A 127 -18.21 15.28 19.74
CA PRO A 127 -18.17 16.66 19.25
C PRO A 127 -17.38 17.62 20.14
N ILE A 128 -17.32 17.41 21.46
CA ILE A 128 -16.57 18.25 22.40
C ILE A 128 -15.06 17.97 22.21
N ALA A 129 -14.68 16.71 22.18
CA ALA A 129 -13.29 16.31 21.94
C ALA A 129 -12.81 16.65 20.51
N ALA A 130 -13.71 16.91 19.57
CA ALA A 130 -13.36 17.27 18.20
C ALA A 130 -12.59 18.60 18.12
N SER A 131 -13.00 19.61 18.91
CA SER A 131 -12.29 20.90 18.97
C SER A 131 -10.89 20.74 19.57
N GLU A 132 -10.78 20.05 20.71
CA GLU A 132 -9.50 19.79 21.37
C GLU A 132 -8.50 19.05 20.50
N ARG A 133 -8.99 18.11 19.66
CA ARG A 133 -8.15 17.40 18.69
C ARG A 133 -7.57 18.35 17.65
N ILE A 134 -8.42 19.18 17.06
CA ILE A 134 -8.00 20.15 16.04
C ILE A 134 -7.02 21.13 16.64
N ASP A 135 -7.32 21.69 17.82
CA ASP A 135 -6.44 22.61 18.52
C ASP A 135 -5.06 22.01 18.81
N ARG A 136 -5.04 20.74 19.24
CA ARG A 136 -3.79 20.02 19.48
C ARG A 136 -2.97 19.85 18.20
N VAL A 137 -3.59 19.43 17.12
CA VAL A 137 -2.91 19.22 15.83
C VAL A 137 -2.42 20.54 15.26
N VAL A 138 -3.22 21.61 15.34
CA VAL A 138 -2.83 22.98 14.95
C VAL A 138 -1.63 23.46 15.78
N ALA A 139 -1.67 23.31 17.10
CA ALA A 139 -0.57 23.70 17.98
C ALA A 139 0.72 22.93 17.66
N MET A 140 0.63 21.62 17.37
CA MET A 140 1.77 20.82 16.95
C MET A 140 2.29 21.24 15.58
N SER A 141 1.40 21.53 14.62
CA SER A 141 1.75 21.98 13.27
C SER A 141 2.55 23.29 13.28
N ARG A 142 2.20 24.22 14.16
CA ARG A 142 2.81 25.57 14.25
C ARG A 142 4.09 25.63 15.09
N ARG A 143 4.53 24.53 15.70
CA ARG A 143 5.83 24.50 16.40
C ARG A 143 6.95 24.85 15.43
N ALA A 144 7.98 25.53 15.93
CA ALA A 144 9.14 25.83 15.10
C ALA A 144 9.72 24.56 14.48
N ALA A 145 9.98 24.59 13.18
CA ALA A 145 10.65 23.50 12.50
C ALA A 145 12.14 23.46 12.91
N LEU A 146 12.73 22.27 12.92
CA LEU A 146 14.14 22.08 13.27
C LEU A 146 15.10 22.53 12.14
N GLY A 147 14.62 23.17 11.09
CA GLY A 147 15.41 23.57 9.93
C GLY A 147 14.73 24.59 9.04
N SER A 148 14.69 24.31 7.76
CA SER A 148 14.11 25.16 6.70
C SER A 148 12.61 25.33 6.82
N ARG A 149 12.06 26.25 6.01
CA ARG A 149 10.61 26.38 5.79
C ARG A 149 10.03 25.04 5.31
N LEU A 150 8.90 24.64 5.92
CA LEU A 150 8.16 23.45 5.50
C LEU A 150 7.44 23.68 4.17
N ASP A 151 7.37 22.65 3.33
CA ASP A 151 6.58 22.62 2.10
C ASP A 151 5.22 21.94 2.32
N LEU A 152 5.20 20.92 3.20
CA LEU A 152 4.02 20.09 3.45
C LEU A 152 3.90 19.77 4.95
N ILE A 153 2.69 19.93 5.48
CA ILE A 153 2.28 19.42 6.79
C ILE A 153 1.20 18.37 6.54
N VAL A 154 1.30 17.19 7.17
CA VAL A 154 0.32 16.12 7.00
C VAL A 154 -0.35 15.81 8.34
N TRP A 155 -1.68 15.88 8.35
CA TRP A 155 -2.52 15.41 9.44
C TRP A 155 -3.03 13.99 9.12
N PRO A 156 -2.90 13.04 10.05
CA PRO A 156 -3.35 11.67 9.83
C PRO A 156 -4.86 11.54 9.64
N GLU A 157 -5.30 10.35 9.23
CA GLU A 157 -6.73 10.01 9.14
C GLU A 157 -7.46 10.22 10.46
N SER A 158 -8.74 10.59 10.39
CA SER A 158 -9.64 10.88 11.52
C SER A 158 -9.24 12.10 12.36
N THR A 159 -8.33 12.95 11.91
CA THR A 159 -8.05 14.23 12.58
C THR A 159 -9.27 15.12 12.55
N ILE A 160 -9.95 15.23 11.41
CA ILE A 160 -11.25 15.89 11.26
C ILE A 160 -12.29 14.81 10.95
N ALA A 161 -13.03 14.37 11.97
CA ALA A 161 -14.02 13.30 11.81
C ALA A 161 -15.40 13.82 11.38
N GLN A 162 -15.63 15.14 11.39
CA GLN A 162 -16.88 15.74 10.94
C GLN A 162 -16.94 15.74 9.41
N PRO A 163 -18.12 15.46 8.82
CA PRO A 163 -18.33 15.64 7.39
C PRO A 163 -18.24 17.11 6.99
N LEU A 164 -17.37 17.40 6.04
CA LEU A 164 -17.31 18.71 5.40
C LEU A 164 -18.23 18.73 4.18
N ARG A 165 -18.81 19.91 3.89
CA ARG A 165 -19.61 20.16 2.68
C ARG A 165 -18.77 20.84 1.60
N ASP A 166 -17.79 21.60 2.03
CA ASP A 166 -16.84 22.30 1.15
C ASP A 166 -15.50 22.52 1.88
N GLY A 167 -14.56 23.13 1.19
CA GLY A 167 -13.24 23.42 1.73
C GLY A 167 -13.17 24.62 2.68
N PHE A 168 -14.29 25.25 3.04
CA PHE A 168 -14.39 26.39 3.98
C PHE A 168 -15.13 26.06 5.27
N ASP A 169 -15.65 24.86 5.45
CA ASP A 169 -16.28 24.48 6.71
C ASP A 169 -15.33 24.72 7.90
N GLY A 170 -15.88 25.03 9.06
CA GLY A 170 -15.13 25.45 10.25
C GLY A 170 -13.87 24.65 10.57
N PRO A 171 -13.91 23.29 10.56
CA PRO A 171 -12.70 22.47 10.74
C PRO A 171 -11.67 22.62 9.61
N ALA A 172 -12.09 22.85 8.35
CA ALA A 172 -11.19 23.10 7.23
C ALA A 172 -10.46 24.44 7.37
N LEU A 173 -11.11 25.45 7.98
CA LEU A 173 -10.48 26.74 8.28
C LEU A 173 -9.25 26.59 9.17
N ALA A 174 -9.25 25.66 10.11
CA ALA A 174 -8.08 25.37 10.94
C ALA A 174 -6.85 24.93 10.12
N ALA A 175 -7.06 24.14 9.06
CA ALA A 175 -6.00 23.74 8.15
C ALA A 175 -5.54 24.91 7.26
N ILE A 176 -6.47 25.71 6.74
CA ILE A 176 -6.17 26.92 5.95
C ILE A 176 -5.37 27.93 6.78
N ASP A 177 -5.80 28.21 8.02
CA ASP A 177 -5.10 29.13 8.91
C ASP A 177 -3.72 28.60 9.36
N THR A 178 -3.59 27.26 9.42
CA THR A 178 -2.29 26.65 9.67
C THR A 178 -1.38 26.80 8.45
N ALA A 179 -1.89 26.58 7.24
CA ALA A 179 -1.13 26.78 6.01
C ALA A 179 -0.64 28.23 5.87
N LYS A 180 -1.51 29.23 6.11
CA LYS A 180 -1.13 30.66 6.12
C LYS A 180 -0.06 30.97 7.17
N ALA A 181 -0.22 30.45 8.39
CA ALA A 181 0.69 30.73 9.48
C ALA A 181 2.09 30.11 9.29
N THR A 182 2.18 28.99 8.58
CA THR A 182 3.43 28.24 8.38
C THR A 182 4.05 28.45 7.00
N GLY A 183 3.25 28.91 6.03
CA GLY A 183 3.62 28.99 4.62
C GLY A 183 3.79 27.62 3.95
N ALA A 184 3.26 26.55 4.56
CA ALA A 184 3.29 25.18 4.06
C ALA A 184 1.90 24.73 3.64
N ALA A 185 1.79 23.90 2.62
CA ALA A 185 0.52 23.21 2.34
C ALA A 185 0.16 22.27 3.50
N VAL A 186 -1.13 22.15 3.82
CA VAL A 186 -1.64 21.21 4.85
C VAL A 186 -2.52 20.16 4.19
N ALA A 187 -2.05 18.91 4.16
CA ALA A 187 -2.85 17.77 3.78
C ALA A 187 -3.57 17.19 5.00
N PHE A 188 -4.87 17.04 4.94
CA PHE A 188 -5.67 16.52 6.04
C PHE A 188 -6.80 15.62 5.56
N ASN A 189 -7.20 14.66 6.39
CA ASN A 189 -8.29 13.75 6.08
C ASN A 189 -9.56 14.18 6.79
N SER A 190 -10.68 14.05 6.10
CA SER A 190 -12.03 14.14 6.68
C SER A 190 -13.04 13.35 5.84
N PHE A 191 -14.30 13.40 6.24
CA PHE A 191 -15.38 12.96 5.39
C PHE A 191 -15.92 14.11 4.53
N TYR A 192 -16.42 13.80 3.34
CA TYR A 192 -17.06 14.75 2.43
C TYR A 192 -18.46 14.31 2.09
N ARG A 193 -19.44 15.19 2.33
CA ARG A 193 -20.83 14.95 1.97
C ARG A 193 -21.18 15.72 0.71
N GLU A 194 -21.11 15.06 -0.44
CA GLU A 194 -21.47 15.64 -1.73
C GLU A 194 -23.00 15.78 -1.89
N ALA A 195 -23.76 14.79 -1.37
CA ALA A 195 -25.23 14.75 -1.39
C ALA A 195 -25.73 13.91 -0.21
N PRO A 196 -27.04 13.91 0.11
CA PRO A 196 -27.58 13.13 1.23
C PRO A 196 -27.19 11.66 1.26
N ALA A 197 -27.07 11.02 0.07
CA ALA A 197 -26.68 9.61 -0.09
C ALA A 197 -25.25 9.41 -0.62
N ARG A 198 -24.45 10.48 -0.73
CA ARG A 198 -23.07 10.41 -1.23
C ARG A 198 -22.10 10.92 -0.18
N TYR A 199 -21.39 9.99 0.42
CA TYR A 199 -20.52 10.22 1.54
C TYR A 199 -19.17 9.54 1.31
N TYR A 200 -18.09 10.33 1.31
CA TYR A 200 -16.75 9.89 0.95
C TYR A 200 -15.78 10.08 2.12
N ASN A 201 -14.83 9.18 2.27
CA ASN A 201 -13.60 9.40 3.03
C ASN A 201 -12.60 10.08 2.09
N VAL A 202 -12.06 11.24 2.45
CA VAL A 202 -11.29 12.07 1.52
C VAL A 202 -10.04 12.67 2.14
N LEU A 203 -9.06 12.95 1.28
CA LEU A 203 -7.91 13.78 1.58
C LEU A 203 -8.15 15.17 0.97
N TRP A 204 -7.95 16.19 1.79
CA TRP A 204 -7.98 17.60 1.42
C TRP A 204 -6.57 18.18 1.42
N LEU A 205 -6.37 19.23 0.64
CA LEU A 205 -5.15 20.02 0.62
C LEU A 205 -5.51 21.51 0.77
N ALA A 206 -5.07 22.14 1.88
CA ALA A 206 -5.13 23.56 2.11
C ALA A 206 -3.79 24.19 1.72
N ALA A 207 -3.84 25.27 0.94
CA ALA A 207 -2.67 26.06 0.57
C ALA A 207 -2.60 27.37 1.39
N ASP A 208 -1.48 28.08 1.28
CA ASP A 208 -1.23 29.34 2.01
C ASP A 208 -1.93 30.58 1.40
N ASP A 209 -2.58 30.40 0.23
CA ASP A 209 -3.20 31.47 -0.56
C ASP A 209 -4.64 31.83 -0.19
N ALA A 210 -5.13 31.37 0.95
CA ALA A 210 -6.47 31.65 1.49
C ALA A 210 -7.64 31.12 0.64
N ARG A 211 -7.39 30.30 -0.38
CA ARG A 211 -8.45 29.62 -1.12
C ARG A 211 -9.08 28.49 -0.30
N PRO A 212 -10.29 28.02 -0.69
CA PRO A 212 -10.85 26.80 -0.11
C PRO A 212 -9.86 25.65 -0.18
N ALA A 213 -9.82 24.83 0.86
CA ALA A 213 -9.09 23.57 0.77
C ALA A 213 -9.62 22.75 -0.42
N GLN A 214 -8.71 22.23 -1.22
CA GLN A 214 -9.04 21.46 -2.42
C GLN A 214 -9.23 19.99 -2.05
N LEU A 215 -10.23 19.34 -2.63
CA LEU A 215 -10.41 17.91 -2.51
C LEU A 215 -9.32 17.24 -3.36
N ALA A 216 -8.32 16.66 -2.68
CA ALA A 216 -7.15 16.08 -3.31
C ALA A 216 -7.36 14.62 -3.72
N TYR A 217 -8.02 13.82 -2.87
CA TYR A 217 -8.24 12.41 -3.12
C TYR A 217 -9.52 11.91 -2.46
N ARG A 218 -10.22 10.95 -3.08
CA ARG A 218 -11.37 10.21 -2.53
C ARG A 218 -10.98 8.75 -2.39
N LYS A 219 -11.13 8.19 -1.20
CA LYS A 219 -10.88 6.78 -0.93
C LYS A 219 -11.68 5.91 -1.88
N HIS A 220 -10.99 4.98 -2.56
CA HIS A 220 -11.62 4.04 -3.48
C HIS A 220 -11.96 2.73 -2.78
N HIS A 221 -10.97 2.08 -2.16
CA HIS A 221 -11.15 0.79 -1.52
C HIS A 221 -11.65 0.96 -0.09
N LEU A 222 -12.92 0.63 0.13
CA LEU A 222 -13.59 0.78 1.41
C LEU A 222 -13.41 -0.48 2.27
N VAL A 223 -13.34 -0.29 3.59
CA VAL A 223 -13.20 -1.38 4.57
C VAL A 223 -14.56 -2.08 4.74
N PRO A 224 -14.66 -3.39 4.43
CA PRO A 224 -15.89 -4.16 4.67
C PRO A 224 -16.29 -4.11 6.15
N PHE A 225 -17.59 -3.93 6.43
CA PHE A 225 -18.17 -3.78 7.77
C PHE A 225 -17.66 -2.60 8.60
N GLY A 226 -16.74 -1.80 8.07
CA GLY A 226 -16.28 -0.56 8.69
C GLY A 226 -16.78 0.69 7.96
N GLU A 227 -16.73 0.66 6.64
CA GLU A 227 -17.08 1.78 5.77
C GLU A 227 -18.24 1.48 4.81
N TYR A 228 -18.54 0.22 4.59
CA TYR A 228 -19.72 -0.24 3.85
C TYR A 228 -20.16 -1.62 4.33
N VAL A 229 -21.43 -1.97 4.06
CA VAL A 229 -21.96 -3.30 4.32
C VAL A 229 -21.89 -4.13 3.03
N PRO A 230 -21.13 -5.25 2.99
CA PRO A 230 -21.07 -6.12 1.83
C PRO A 230 -22.47 -6.62 1.40
N LEU A 231 -22.61 -6.85 0.10
CA LEU A 231 -23.86 -7.33 -0.47
C LEU A 231 -24.33 -8.62 0.22
N GLY A 232 -25.60 -8.65 0.64
CA GLY A 232 -26.19 -9.79 1.32
C GLY A 232 -26.03 -9.80 2.84
N PHE A 233 -25.26 -8.87 3.44
CA PHE A 233 -25.04 -8.82 4.89
C PHE A 233 -25.80 -7.70 5.62
N ARG A 234 -26.60 -6.90 4.93
CA ARG A 234 -27.37 -5.79 5.55
C ARG A 234 -28.24 -6.28 6.71
N TRP A 235 -28.96 -7.40 6.53
CA TRP A 235 -29.79 -8.00 7.57
C TRP A 235 -29.02 -8.32 8.87
N PHE A 236 -27.75 -8.72 8.73
CA PHE A 236 -26.91 -9.05 9.87
C PHE A 236 -26.50 -7.80 10.65
N VAL A 237 -26.11 -6.74 9.95
CA VAL A 237 -25.75 -5.45 10.56
C VAL A 237 -26.96 -4.81 11.24
N ASP A 238 -28.13 -4.86 10.60
CA ASP A 238 -29.37 -4.33 11.13
C ASP A 238 -29.84 -5.12 12.38
N ALA A 239 -29.68 -6.45 12.37
CA ALA A 239 -29.99 -7.30 13.52
C ALA A 239 -29.08 -7.01 14.73
N LEU A 240 -27.84 -6.57 14.50
CA LEU A 240 -26.92 -6.16 15.57
C LEU A 240 -27.13 -4.71 16.04
N GLY A 241 -28.01 -3.95 15.39
CA GLY A 241 -28.26 -2.54 15.71
C GLY A 241 -27.04 -1.64 15.50
N ILE A 242 -26.12 -2.02 14.60
CA ILE A 242 -24.92 -1.23 14.31
C ILE A 242 -25.31 -0.10 13.35
N PRO A 243 -25.22 1.17 13.75
CA PRO A 243 -25.53 2.29 12.88
C PRO A 243 -24.42 2.49 11.85
N MET A 244 -24.56 1.89 10.68
CA MET A 244 -23.62 2.06 9.57
C MET A 244 -24.24 2.86 8.43
N ALA A 245 -23.57 3.93 8.05
CA ALA A 245 -23.83 4.64 6.80
C ALA A 245 -22.81 4.15 5.76
N ASP A 246 -23.28 3.61 4.62
CA ASP A 246 -22.40 3.20 3.55
C ASP A 246 -21.68 4.42 2.96
N GLN A 247 -20.37 4.37 2.93
CA GLN A 247 -19.56 5.33 2.20
C GLN A 247 -19.63 5.03 0.69
N THR A 248 -19.34 6.05 -0.09
CA THR A 248 -19.28 5.94 -1.55
C THR A 248 -17.81 5.79 -1.96
N PRO A 249 -17.44 4.79 -2.78
CA PRO A 249 -16.09 4.68 -3.27
C PRO A 249 -15.75 5.80 -4.26
N GLY A 250 -14.53 6.32 -4.14
CA GLY A 250 -13.95 7.25 -5.11
C GLY A 250 -13.50 6.54 -6.41
N PRO A 251 -12.93 7.27 -7.36
CA PRO A 251 -12.37 6.68 -8.58
C PRO A 251 -11.08 5.91 -8.26
N VAL A 252 -10.86 4.77 -8.94
CA VAL A 252 -9.64 3.94 -8.80
C VAL A 252 -8.38 4.80 -8.99
N GLY A 253 -7.45 4.70 -8.06
CA GLY A 253 -6.16 5.40 -8.05
C GLY A 253 -6.25 6.92 -7.88
N GLY A 254 -7.44 7.51 -8.00
CA GLY A 254 -7.61 8.96 -7.97
C GLY A 254 -6.84 9.69 -9.09
N THR A 255 -6.82 11.02 -9.01
CA THR A 255 -5.95 11.87 -9.85
C THR A 255 -4.83 12.40 -8.97
N PRO A 256 -3.56 12.33 -9.40
CA PRO A 256 -2.47 12.93 -8.64
C PRO A 256 -2.70 14.43 -8.40
N PHE A 257 -2.39 14.91 -7.21
CA PHE A 257 -2.57 16.29 -6.79
C PHE A 257 -1.21 16.95 -6.53
N ALA A 258 -1.14 18.27 -6.72
CA ALA A 258 0.10 19.01 -6.59
C ALA A 258 0.39 19.36 -5.12
N VAL A 259 1.62 19.09 -4.68
CA VAL A 259 2.21 19.58 -3.45
C VAL A 259 3.47 20.34 -3.85
N ALA A 260 3.49 21.66 -3.66
CA ALA A 260 4.47 22.52 -4.30
C ALA A 260 4.52 22.25 -5.81
N ASP A 261 5.68 21.89 -6.35
CA ASP A 261 5.89 21.56 -7.77
C ASP A 261 5.84 20.06 -8.09
N VAL A 262 5.49 19.22 -7.10
CA VAL A 262 5.49 17.75 -7.23
C VAL A 262 4.09 17.18 -7.18
N ALA A 263 3.77 16.27 -8.08
CA ALA A 263 2.55 15.49 -8.03
C ALA A 263 2.63 14.38 -6.97
N ALA A 264 1.58 14.22 -6.17
CA ALA A 264 1.43 13.15 -5.19
C ALA A 264 0.30 12.20 -5.59
N ALA A 265 0.48 10.90 -5.39
CA ALA A 265 -0.63 9.95 -5.41
C ALA A 265 -1.22 9.82 -4.01
N GLY A 266 -2.55 9.90 -3.88
CA GLY A 266 -3.26 9.74 -2.61
C GLY A 266 -3.56 8.28 -2.31
N SER A 267 -3.58 7.94 -1.02
CA SER A 267 -4.02 6.66 -0.48
C SER A 267 -4.53 6.89 0.94
N ILE A 268 -5.57 6.19 1.36
CA ILE A 268 -6.14 6.33 2.71
C ILE A 268 -6.20 4.96 3.38
N CYS A 269 -5.49 4.84 4.50
CA CYS A 269 -5.53 3.69 5.41
C CYS A 269 -5.26 2.35 4.71
N TYR A 270 -6.23 1.48 4.72
CA TYR A 270 -6.27 0.13 4.18
C TYR A 270 -5.87 0.02 2.69
N GLU A 271 -5.98 1.11 1.93
CA GLU A 271 -5.62 1.13 0.50
C GLU A 271 -4.15 0.85 0.22
N ASN A 272 -3.25 0.97 1.22
CA ASN A 272 -1.85 0.58 1.05
C ASN A 272 -1.65 -0.91 0.75
N MET A 273 -2.68 -1.72 0.91
CA MET A 273 -2.68 -3.14 0.54
C MET A 273 -2.87 -3.37 -0.98
N PHE A 274 -3.47 -2.42 -1.70
CA PHE A 274 -3.94 -2.61 -3.09
C PHE A 274 -3.04 -1.91 -4.12
N GLY A 275 -1.94 -2.57 -4.50
CA GLY A 275 -1.01 -2.03 -5.51
C GLY A 275 -1.63 -1.84 -6.89
N GLU A 276 -2.56 -2.72 -7.31
CA GLU A 276 -3.28 -2.60 -8.58
C GLU A 276 -4.12 -1.33 -8.65
N GLU A 277 -4.74 -0.93 -7.56
CA GLU A 277 -5.55 0.28 -7.51
C GLU A 277 -4.67 1.53 -7.46
N LEU A 278 -3.62 1.51 -6.63
CA LEU A 278 -2.68 2.62 -6.50
C LEU A 278 -1.99 2.95 -7.83
N ARG A 279 -1.54 1.94 -8.59
CA ARG A 279 -0.86 2.15 -9.88
C ARG A 279 -1.72 2.87 -10.92
N ALA A 280 -3.05 2.81 -10.78
CA ALA A 280 -3.96 3.51 -11.70
C ALA A 280 -3.80 5.04 -11.68
N ALA A 281 -3.21 5.61 -10.61
CA ALA A 281 -2.88 7.03 -10.55
C ALA A 281 -1.90 7.45 -11.68
N TRP A 282 -1.00 6.54 -12.10
CA TRP A 282 -0.02 6.82 -13.18
C TRP A 282 -0.65 6.97 -14.56
N SER A 283 -1.86 6.48 -14.77
CA SER A 283 -2.60 6.76 -16.01
C SER A 283 -3.10 8.19 -16.11
N LYS A 284 -3.09 8.95 -15.00
CA LYS A 284 -3.63 10.31 -14.90
C LYS A 284 -2.55 11.35 -14.57
N GLY A 285 -1.33 10.92 -14.36
CA GLY A 285 -0.18 11.77 -14.04
C GLY A 285 1.06 10.97 -13.72
N ASN A 286 2.13 11.62 -13.30
CA ASN A 286 3.38 10.96 -12.89
C ASN A 286 3.75 11.37 -11.45
N PRO A 287 3.20 10.69 -10.44
CA PRO A 287 3.46 11.03 -9.05
C PRO A 287 4.94 10.91 -8.70
N GLY A 288 5.47 11.88 -7.99
CA GLY A 288 6.83 11.87 -7.43
C GLY A 288 6.92 11.19 -6.07
N PHE A 289 5.78 11.01 -5.38
CA PHE A 289 5.66 10.28 -4.12
C PHE A 289 4.22 9.82 -3.89
N VAL A 290 4.03 8.94 -2.91
CA VAL A 290 2.72 8.49 -2.43
C VAL A 290 2.48 9.05 -1.04
N LEU A 291 1.31 9.61 -0.80
CA LEU A 291 0.86 10.08 0.51
C LEU A 291 -0.25 9.18 1.03
N ASN A 292 -0.01 8.49 2.14
CA ASN A 292 -1.02 7.70 2.84
C ASN A 292 -1.32 8.33 4.19
N THR A 293 -2.61 8.51 4.49
CA THR A 293 -3.10 8.90 5.81
C THR A 293 -3.89 7.75 6.41
N ALA A 294 -3.60 7.37 7.66
CA ALA A 294 -4.25 6.23 8.29
C ALA A 294 -4.55 6.45 9.77
N ASN A 295 -5.51 5.70 10.31
CA ASN A 295 -5.76 5.58 11.73
C ASN A 295 -5.77 4.09 12.12
N LEU A 296 -4.74 3.64 12.84
CA LEU A 296 -4.58 2.25 13.26
C LEU A 296 -5.02 1.99 14.70
N GLY A 297 -5.67 2.94 15.35
CA GLY A 297 -6.15 2.77 16.73
C GLY A 297 -7.22 1.69 16.92
N TRP A 298 -7.76 1.15 15.81
CA TRP A 298 -8.67 0.00 15.81
C TRP A 298 -7.97 -1.35 15.91
N PHE A 299 -6.66 -1.38 15.74
CA PHE A 299 -5.87 -2.60 15.63
C PHE A 299 -4.93 -2.78 16.81
N THR A 300 -4.51 -4.02 17.03
CA THR A 300 -3.48 -4.35 18.00
C THR A 300 -2.09 -4.02 17.47
N ASP A 301 -1.10 -3.89 18.36
CA ASP A 301 0.30 -3.61 18.03
C ASP A 301 0.91 -4.59 17.00
N ALA A 302 0.43 -5.83 16.95
CA ALA A 302 0.89 -6.85 16.00
C ALA A 302 0.63 -6.49 14.53
N VAL A 303 -0.33 -5.60 14.27
CA VAL A 303 -0.68 -5.15 12.91
C VAL A 303 0.26 -4.05 12.41
N LEU A 304 0.84 -3.25 13.30
CA LEU A 304 1.60 -2.05 12.94
C LEU A 304 2.81 -2.34 12.03
N PRO A 305 3.67 -3.34 12.31
CA PRO A 305 4.77 -3.68 11.40
C PRO A 305 4.27 -4.18 10.03
N GLN A 306 3.15 -4.92 10.01
CA GLN A 306 2.57 -5.45 8.77
C GLN A 306 2.04 -4.32 7.90
N PHE A 307 1.38 -3.31 8.49
CA PHE A 307 0.93 -2.12 7.77
C PHE A 307 2.10 -1.38 7.12
N THR A 308 3.20 -1.20 7.86
CA THR A 308 4.42 -0.55 7.32
C THR A 308 5.06 -1.40 6.22
N ALA A 309 5.06 -2.74 6.34
CA ALA A 309 5.56 -3.63 5.30
C ALA A 309 4.74 -3.53 3.98
N MET A 310 3.41 -3.35 4.08
CA MET A 310 2.58 -3.09 2.90
C MET A 310 2.94 -1.76 2.23
N SER A 311 3.12 -0.70 3.03
CA SER A 311 3.56 0.60 2.52
C SER A 311 4.95 0.52 1.86
N ALA A 312 5.88 -0.26 2.43
CA ALA A 312 7.19 -0.51 1.85
C ALA A 312 7.11 -1.28 0.51
N MET A 313 6.19 -2.23 0.42
CA MET A 313 5.92 -2.91 -0.86
C MET A 313 5.41 -1.93 -1.91
N ARG A 314 4.48 -1.04 -1.57
CA ARG A 314 3.98 0.01 -2.49
C ARG A 314 5.10 0.95 -2.95
N ALA A 315 5.98 1.36 -2.03
CA ALA A 315 7.14 2.18 -2.37
C ALA A 315 8.02 1.50 -3.43
N ARG A 316 8.34 0.22 -3.24
CA ARG A 316 9.12 -0.57 -4.23
C ARG A 316 8.39 -0.78 -5.55
N GLU A 317 7.14 -1.19 -5.52
CA GLU A 317 6.34 -1.43 -6.72
C GLU A 317 6.27 -0.21 -7.62
N THR A 318 6.16 0.96 -7.03
CA THR A 318 6.05 2.22 -7.75
C THR A 318 7.39 2.92 -7.99
N ALA A 319 8.45 2.48 -7.32
CA ALA A 319 9.74 3.15 -7.22
C ALA A 319 9.59 4.64 -6.82
N ARG A 320 8.69 4.90 -5.88
CA ARG A 320 8.42 6.23 -5.32
C ARG A 320 8.48 6.18 -3.79
N PRO A 321 8.97 7.25 -3.14
CA PRO A 321 8.89 7.32 -1.69
C PRO A 321 7.43 7.28 -1.25
N PHE A 322 7.19 6.59 -0.13
CA PHE A 322 5.88 6.45 0.48
C PHE A 322 5.88 7.18 1.82
N LEU A 323 5.14 8.27 1.91
CA LEU A 323 4.95 9.03 3.13
C LEU A 323 3.71 8.51 3.86
N GLN A 324 3.92 7.84 4.97
CA GLN A 324 2.89 7.27 5.82
C GLN A 324 2.63 8.18 7.02
N ALA A 325 1.46 8.80 7.08
CA ALA A 325 1.01 9.61 8.21
C ALA A 325 -0.06 8.83 9.00
N VAL A 326 0.28 8.36 10.19
CA VAL A 326 -0.58 7.42 10.91
C VAL A 326 -0.92 7.93 12.31
N GLN A 327 -2.20 7.82 12.67
CA GLN A 327 -2.68 8.01 14.02
C GLN A 327 -2.58 6.69 14.80
N ASN A 328 -2.17 6.76 16.06
CA ASN A 328 -2.06 5.60 16.98
C ASN A 328 -1.08 4.51 16.51
N ALA A 329 -0.06 4.88 15.73
CA ALA A 329 0.98 3.97 15.25
C ALA A 329 2.26 4.75 14.91
N HIS A 330 3.04 4.24 13.96
CA HIS A 330 4.30 4.84 13.53
C HIS A 330 4.14 5.53 12.17
N SER A 331 4.16 6.85 12.17
CA SER A 331 4.33 7.61 10.92
C SER A 331 5.73 7.39 10.38
N ALA A 332 5.89 7.28 9.07
CA ALA A 332 7.17 6.94 8.46
C ALA A 332 7.36 7.55 7.06
N LEU A 333 8.61 7.79 6.71
CA LEU A 333 9.07 7.94 5.33
C LEU A 333 9.77 6.67 4.90
N ILE A 334 9.27 6.05 3.84
CA ILE A 334 9.80 4.83 3.25
C ILE A 334 10.36 5.19 1.87
N GLY A 335 11.60 4.81 1.62
CA GLY A 335 12.28 5.06 0.36
C GLY A 335 11.72 4.22 -0.80
N PRO A 336 12.05 4.59 -2.05
CA PRO A 336 11.63 3.85 -3.26
C PRO A 336 12.19 2.42 -3.32
N ASP A 337 13.17 2.12 -2.48
CA ASP A 337 13.76 0.80 -2.26
C ASP A 337 13.06 -0.01 -1.16
N GLY A 338 11.97 0.51 -0.58
CA GLY A 338 11.23 -0.10 0.52
C GLY A 338 11.89 0.04 1.89
N GLN A 339 13.05 0.72 1.99
CA GLN A 339 13.72 0.93 3.27
C GLN A 339 13.08 2.08 4.06
N ILE A 340 12.92 1.89 5.35
CA ILE A 340 12.43 2.92 6.25
C ILE A 340 13.55 3.96 6.45
N GLN A 341 13.38 5.15 5.90
CA GLN A 341 14.37 6.24 6.02
C GLN A 341 14.19 7.02 7.32
N ARG A 342 12.96 7.22 7.75
CA ARG A 342 12.58 7.88 9.01
C ARG A 342 11.30 7.26 9.55
N MET A 343 11.21 7.10 10.86
CA MET A 343 10.03 6.60 11.54
C MET A 343 9.86 7.30 12.88
N ALA A 344 8.63 7.72 13.17
CA ALA A 344 8.24 8.25 14.47
C ALA A 344 8.17 7.13 15.51
N GLY A 345 8.48 7.42 16.76
CA GLY A 345 8.17 6.53 17.89
C GLY A 345 6.65 6.48 18.15
N LYS A 346 6.23 5.70 19.16
CA LYS A 346 4.86 5.78 19.67
C LYS A 346 4.64 7.10 20.41
N GLY A 347 3.38 7.52 20.47
CA GLY A 347 2.98 8.73 21.18
C GLY A 347 2.97 9.99 20.31
N ALA A 348 2.54 11.07 20.94
CA ALA A 348 2.34 12.35 20.25
C ALA A 348 3.68 13.04 19.94
N GLN A 349 3.99 13.23 18.66
CA GLN A 349 5.19 13.89 18.19
C GLN A 349 5.04 14.42 16.77
N ASN A 350 5.89 15.38 16.40
CA ASN A 350 6.11 15.73 15.01
C ASN A 350 7.25 14.89 14.44
N LEU A 351 7.07 14.40 13.22
CA LEU A 351 8.13 13.83 12.42
C LEU A 351 8.50 14.82 11.33
N ASP A 352 9.55 15.61 11.58
CA ASP A 352 10.13 16.54 10.61
C ASP A 352 11.19 15.82 9.80
N LEU A 353 11.12 15.92 8.47
CA LEU A 353 11.99 15.19 7.55
C LEU A 353 12.12 15.89 6.20
N THR A 354 13.25 15.67 5.53
CA THR A 354 13.44 16.01 4.11
C THR A 354 13.14 14.78 3.27
N MET A 355 12.14 14.86 2.41
CA MET A 355 11.78 13.80 1.46
C MET A 355 12.35 14.12 0.08
N THR A 356 13.18 13.24 -0.48
CA THR A 356 13.57 13.32 -1.89
C THR A 356 12.51 12.64 -2.73
N THR A 357 11.85 13.39 -3.60
CA THR A 357 10.85 12.86 -4.54
C THR A 357 11.54 12.12 -5.68
N MET A 358 10.77 11.38 -6.47
CA MET A 358 11.29 10.66 -7.62
C MET A 358 10.61 11.12 -8.90
N THR A 359 11.36 11.10 -9.99
CA THR A 359 10.88 11.36 -11.35
C THR A 359 11.18 10.16 -12.26
N GLY A 360 10.91 10.28 -13.55
CA GLY A 360 11.17 9.23 -14.52
C GLY A 360 9.99 8.31 -14.76
N GLU A 361 10.23 7.26 -15.52
CA GLU A 361 9.17 6.39 -16.05
C GLU A 361 8.54 5.48 -14.98
N ALA A 362 7.34 5.02 -15.30
CA ALA A 362 6.62 4.04 -14.49
C ALA A 362 7.34 2.68 -14.54
N THR A 363 7.40 2.00 -13.39
CA THR A 363 7.96 0.64 -13.29
C THR A 363 7.19 -0.35 -14.17
N PRO A 364 7.78 -1.51 -14.52
CA PRO A 364 7.04 -2.58 -15.19
C PRO A 364 5.75 -2.97 -14.45
N PHE A 365 5.80 -3.05 -13.10
CA PHE A 365 4.58 -3.32 -12.32
C PHE A 365 3.52 -2.23 -12.50
N VAL A 366 3.89 -0.96 -12.45
CA VAL A 366 2.94 0.15 -12.68
C VAL A 366 2.32 0.07 -14.07
N ARG A 367 3.09 -0.32 -15.10
CA ARG A 367 2.61 -0.44 -16.48
C ARG A 367 1.69 -1.65 -16.67
N PHE A 368 2.08 -2.81 -16.17
CA PHE A 368 1.45 -4.09 -16.49
C PHE A 368 0.65 -4.71 -15.34
N GLY A 369 0.82 -4.22 -14.11
CA GLY A 369 0.19 -4.78 -12.92
C GLY A 369 0.57 -6.24 -12.68
N HIS A 370 -0.38 -7.02 -12.19
CA HIS A 370 -0.19 -8.45 -11.94
C HIS A 370 -0.37 -9.34 -13.19
N TRP A 371 -0.68 -8.78 -14.36
CA TRP A 371 -0.93 -9.59 -15.57
C TRP A 371 0.22 -10.52 -15.95
N PRO A 372 1.52 -10.11 -15.88
CA PRO A 372 2.62 -11.04 -16.17
C PRO A 372 2.68 -12.22 -15.20
N VAL A 373 2.40 -12.00 -13.92
CA VAL A 373 2.36 -13.06 -12.90
C VAL A 373 1.19 -13.99 -13.14
N ILE A 374 -0.01 -13.45 -13.44
CA ILE A 374 -1.20 -14.22 -13.78
C ILE A 374 -0.93 -15.12 -14.98
N ALA A 375 -0.36 -14.57 -16.06
CA ALA A 375 -0.02 -15.33 -17.26
C ALA A 375 0.97 -16.47 -16.94
N LEU A 376 2.01 -16.21 -16.16
CA LEU A 376 2.98 -17.22 -15.75
C LEU A 376 2.32 -18.32 -14.92
N VAL A 377 1.48 -17.98 -13.94
CA VAL A 377 0.74 -18.94 -13.12
C VAL A 377 -0.14 -19.84 -13.97
N LEU A 378 -0.87 -19.27 -14.94
CA LEU A 378 -1.70 -20.04 -15.87
C LEU A 378 -0.88 -21.02 -16.72
N VAL A 379 0.28 -20.58 -17.23
CA VAL A 379 1.22 -21.45 -17.98
C VAL A 379 1.72 -22.61 -17.10
N LEU A 380 2.12 -22.33 -15.87
CA LEU A 380 2.60 -23.35 -14.93
C LEU A 380 1.49 -24.37 -14.60
N LEU A 381 0.27 -23.92 -14.35
CA LEU A 381 -0.88 -24.80 -14.09
C LEU A 381 -1.25 -25.65 -15.33
N ALA A 382 -1.22 -25.07 -16.52
CA ALA A 382 -1.46 -25.78 -17.78
C ALA A 382 -0.38 -26.86 -18.02
N ALA A 383 0.89 -26.54 -17.78
CA ALA A 383 2.00 -27.50 -17.88
C ALA A 383 1.86 -28.65 -16.89
N ALA A 384 1.49 -28.38 -15.64
CA ALA A 384 1.22 -29.40 -14.63
C ALA A 384 0.04 -30.33 -15.04
N GLY A 385 -1.05 -29.74 -15.55
CA GLY A 385 -2.22 -30.47 -16.01
C GLY A 385 -1.91 -31.36 -17.23
N TRP A 386 -1.16 -30.84 -18.21
CA TRP A 386 -0.73 -31.61 -19.38
C TRP A 386 0.13 -32.84 -19.02
N GLN A 387 1.12 -32.63 -18.14
CA GLN A 387 1.97 -33.71 -17.67
C GLN A 387 1.19 -34.76 -16.86
N SER A 388 0.22 -34.34 -16.04
CA SER A 388 -0.65 -35.26 -15.30
C SER A 388 -1.46 -36.13 -16.24
N ARG A 389 -2.06 -35.56 -17.29
CA ARG A 389 -2.83 -36.31 -18.32
C ARG A 389 -1.96 -37.32 -19.09
N ASN A 390 -0.74 -36.89 -19.47
CA ASN A 390 0.18 -37.81 -20.18
C ASN A 390 0.64 -38.96 -19.30
N ALA A 391 0.88 -38.73 -18.00
CA ALA A 391 1.20 -39.80 -17.06
C ALA A 391 0.03 -40.79 -16.87
N ALA A 392 -1.21 -40.33 -16.84
CA ALA A 392 -2.40 -41.15 -16.78
C ALA A 392 -2.56 -42.01 -18.05
N ARG A 393 -2.42 -41.41 -19.24
CA ARG A 393 -2.51 -42.15 -20.53
C ARG A 393 -1.46 -43.25 -20.66
N LYS A 394 -0.23 -43.03 -20.20
CA LYS A 394 0.81 -44.06 -20.19
C LYS A 394 0.47 -45.22 -19.27
N ARG A 395 -0.13 -44.99 -18.12
CA ARG A 395 -0.57 -46.04 -17.19
C ARG A 395 -1.71 -46.92 -17.77
N THR A 396 -2.66 -46.30 -18.48
CA THR A 396 -3.76 -47.02 -19.12
C THR A 396 -3.33 -47.80 -20.38
N ALA A 397 -2.19 -47.43 -21.00
CA ALA A 397 -1.66 -48.17 -22.16
C ALA A 397 -0.75 -49.35 -21.78
N THR A 398 -0.34 -49.45 -20.50
CA THR A 398 0.52 -50.53 -19.97
C THR A 398 -0.27 -51.58 -19.15
N ASN A 399 -1.55 -51.36 -18.90
CA ASN A 399 -2.51 -52.34 -18.37
C ASN A 399 -3.40 -52.87 -19.49
#